data_b8f6c7a6fd444f50b4dd2b02858b0679
#
_entry.id   b8f6c7a6fd444f50b4dd2b02858b0679
#
_cell.length_a   1.000
_cell.length_b   1.000
_cell.length_c   1.000
_cell.angle_alpha   90.00
_cell.angle_beta   90.00
_cell.angle_gamma   90.00
#
_symmetry.space_group_name_H-M   'P 1'
#
loop_
_entity.id
_entity.type
_entity.pdbx_description
1 polymer ?
#
loop_
_entity_poly.entity_id
_entity_poly.type
_entity_poly.pdbx_seq_one_letter_code
_entity_poly.pdbx_strand_id
1 'polypeptide(L)'
;ICNTLIGWRILKRRSLKFEGHASSCKNVRCDDVATHIFLRSSNVPCHFLKLSDFSGETLRYMIDRAKVIKADLKAGKRYEPFAGKVLIMVFEKASTRTRVSFETGFYQLGGNVVNLQSQGSQIGRSESIADTARVISRMGDLIMMRTFGQDRLDDMAVHSRVPVINGLTNEYHPCQILTDILTFEEHCGPITGKTVAWVGDANNMAYTWIEAAKLLGFKLHFSSPKGYELDPALTLAGDHLKVFDDPVECCRGVDLVTTDVWTSMGYEE
;
A
#
# COMPACT_ATOMS: atom_id res chain seq x y z
N ILE A 1 -7.98 7.73 -6.15
CA ILE A 1 -7.58 6.40 -6.62
C ILE A 1 -6.30 6.49 -7.46
N CYS A 2 -6.11 7.53 -8.28
CA CYS A 2 -4.85 7.84 -8.97
C CYS A 2 -3.65 8.11 -8.02
N ASN A 3 -3.90 8.21 -6.74
CA ASN A 3 -2.92 8.67 -5.75
C ASN A 3 -1.91 7.60 -5.32
N THR A 4 -2.21 6.33 -5.48
CA THR A 4 -1.43 5.23 -4.89
C THR A 4 -0.15 4.89 -5.68
N LEU A 5 -0.16 5.08 -7.00
CA LEU A 5 1.01 4.82 -7.85
C LEU A 5 2.01 5.98 -7.89
N ILE A 6 1.59 7.13 -7.43
CA ILE A 6 2.27 8.42 -7.65
C ILE A 6 3.43 8.65 -6.67
N GLY A 7 3.39 8.06 -5.49
CA GLY A 7 4.45 8.18 -4.47
C GLY A 7 5.79 7.54 -4.84
N TRP A 8 5.83 6.73 -5.90
CA TRP A 8 6.92 5.79 -6.18
C TRP A 8 8.06 6.32 -7.04
N ARG A 9 7.96 7.49 -7.65
CA ARG A 9 9.05 8.02 -8.46
C ARG A 9 9.27 9.51 -8.27
N ILE A 10 10.28 9.92 -7.57
CA ILE A 10 11.08 11.14 -7.77
C ILE A 10 12.15 11.22 -6.68
N LEU A 11 13.38 11.06 -7.13
CA LEU A 11 14.53 11.85 -6.68
C LEU A 11 15.71 11.57 -7.59
N LYS A 12 16.08 12.55 -8.38
CA LYS A 12 17.41 12.64 -9.02
C LYS A 12 18.30 13.59 -8.20
N ARG A 13 19.47 13.07 -7.81
CA ARG A 13 20.72 13.70 -7.42
C ARG A 13 20.96 13.98 -5.91
N ARG A 14 21.78 13.14 -5.30
CA ARG A 14 23.17 13.38 -4.86
C ARG A 14 23.74 12.13 -4.21
N SER A 15 24.98 11.80 -4.57
CA SER A 15 25.72 10.61 -4.15
C SER A 15 26.13 10.63 -2.69
N LEU A 16 25.91 9.53 -1.97
CA LEU A 16 26.68 9.16 -0.76
C LEU A 16 26.81 7.63 -0.71
N LYS A 17 28.01 7.17 -0.35
CA LYS A 17 28.41 5.75 -0.24
C LYS A 17 27.74 5.09 0.95
N PHE A 18 27.29 3.86 0.79
CA PHE A 18 26.84 3.01 1.90
C PHE A 18 27.50 1.64 1.85
N GLU A 19 28.01 1.21 3.01
CA GLU A 19 28.48 -0.14 3.28
C GLU A 19 27.37 -0.95 3.98
N GLY A 20 27.20 -2.16 3.49
CA GLY A 20 26.66 -3.40 3.91
C GLY A 20 25.57 -3.56 4.99
N HIS A 21 24.67 -4.42 4.69
CA HIS A 21 23.88 -5.43 5.42
C HIS A 21 22.41 -5.40 5.07
N ALA A 22 21.86 -6.58 4.84
CA ALA A 22 20.43 -6.80 4.60
C ALA A 22 19.62 -6.31 5.82
N SER A 23 19.05 -5.11 5.71
CA SER A 23 18.11 -4.56 6.69
C SER A 23 16.91 -3.99 5.95
N SER A 24 15.74 -4.20 6.53
CA SER A 24 14.44 -3.69 6.10
C SER A 24 14.54 -2.26 5.56
N CYS A 25 13.67 -1.87 4.63
CA CYS A 25 13.58 -0.51 4.05
C CYS A 25 13.44 0.63 5.08
N LYS A 26 13.42 0.33 6.38
CA LYS A 26 13.26 1.27 7.50
C LYS A 26 14.31 2.39 7.58
N ASN A 27 15.49 2.22 6.96
CA ASN A 27 16.59 3.17 7.01
C ASN A 27 16.87 3.87 5.68
N VAL A 28 15.99 3.77 4.72
CA VAL A 28 16.15 4.45 3.43
C VAL A 28 15.70 5.90 3.58
N ARG A 29 16.61 6.86 3.36
CA ARG A 29 16.25 8.29 3.33
C ARG A 29 15.36 8.57 2.13
N CYS A 30 14.45 9.54 2.25
CA CYS A 30 13.52 9.93 1.18
C CYS A 30 14.20 10.21 -0.17
N ASP A 31 15.46 10.66 -0.14
CA ASP A 31 16.29 10.93 -1.32
C ASP A 31 16.70 9.65 -2.07
N ASP A 32 16.68 8.49 -1.40
CA ASP A 32 17.18 7.22 -1.93
C ASP A 32 16.05 6.31 -2.45
N VAL A 33 14.78 6.52 -2.02
CA VAL A 33 13.66 5.61 -2.35
C VAL A 33 13.43 5.53 -3.86
N ALA A 34 13.48 6.64 -4.58
CA ALA A 34 13.28 6.63 -6.03
C ALA A 34 14.53 6.13 -6.79
N THR A 35 15.71 6.38 -6.23
CA THR A 35 16.98 5.91 -6.79
C THR A 35 17.15 4.41 -6.58
N HIS A 36 16.70 3.86 -5.45
CA HIS A 36 16.81 2.43 -5.13
C HIS A 36 15.80 1.55 -5.88
N ILE A 37 14.61 2.06 -6.20
CA ILE A 37 13.63 1.29 -6.98
C ILE A 37 14.05 1.14 -8.45
N PHE A 38 14.80 2.08 -9.01
CA PHE A 38 15.15 2.10 -10.44
C PHE A 38 16.63 2.18 -10.75
N LEU A 39 17.50 2.51 -9.82
CA LEU A 39 18.94 2.58 -10.05
C LEU A 39 19.66 1.57 -9.14
N ARG A 40 20.12 0.50 -9.74
CA ARG A 40 20.87 -0.60 -9.16
C ARG A 40 22.12 -0.12 -8.41
N SER A 41 22.06 -0.02 -7.09
CA SER A 41 23.24 -0.13 -6.24
C SER A 41 23.16 -1.28 -5.24
N SER A 42 21.96 -1.84 -5.02
CA SER A 42 21.75 -3.14 -4.39
C SER A 42 20.89 -4.01 -5.31
N ASN A 43 21.25 -5.30 -5.45
CA ASN A 43 20.53 -6.26 -6.31
C ASN A 43 19.15 -6.68 -5.76
N VAL A 44 18.62 -6.00 -4.75
CA VAL A 44 17.34 -6.34 -4.10
C VAL A 44 16.34 -5.22 -4.36
N PRO A 45 15.19 -5.51 -5.00
CA PRO A 45 14.15 -4.52 -5.21
C PRO A 45 13.49 -4.10 -3.87
N CYS A 46 13.08 -2.84 -3.77
CA CYS A 46 12.28 -2.37 -2.65
C CYS A 46 10.80 -2.66 -2.95
N HIS A 47 10.18 -3.50 -2.12
CA HIS A 47 8.76 -3.87 -2.25
C HIS A 47 7.88 -2.98 -1.38
N PHE A 48 6.60 -2.85 -1.73
CA PHE A 48 5.59 -2.16 -0.94
C PHE A 48 4.51 -3.15 -0.49
N LEU A 49 4.77 -3.87 0.60
CA LEU A 49 3.91 -4.96 1.06
C LEU A 49 3.00 -4.52 2.20
N LYS A 50 3.51 -3.72 3.14
CA LYS A 50 2.77 -3.13 4.26
C LYS A 50 3.38 -1.79 4.67
N LEU A 51 2.65 -0.98 5.43
CA LEU A 51 3.13 0.34 5.83
C LEU A 51 4.31 0.25 6.81
N SER A 52 4.33 -0.75 7.68
CA SER A 52 5.40 -0.98 8.65
C SER A 52 6.77 -1.33 8.03
N ASP A 53 6.84 -1.61 6.74
CA ASP A 53 8.11 -1.78 6.01
C ASP A 53 8.84 -0.45 5.81
N PHE A 54 8.17 0.68 6.03
CA PHE A 54 8.69 2.03 5.78
C PHE A 54 8.72 2.87 7.06
N SER A 55 9.56 3.91 7.05
CA SER A 55 9.51 4.93 8.09
C SER A 55 8.32 5.87 7.89
N GLY A 56 7.84 6.50 8.97
CA GLY A 56 6.79 7.52 8.89
C GLY A 56 7.19 8.70 8.00
N GLU A 57 8.47 9.08 7.97
CA GLU A 57 9.01 10.11 7.08
C GLU A 57 8.85 9.71 5.60
N THR A 58 9.16 8.45 5.25
CA THR A 58 8.98 7.94 3.90
C THR A 58 7.51 7.93 3.49
N LEU A 59 6.62 7.47 4.35
CA LEU A 59 5.17 7.49 4.09
C LEU A 59 4.63 8.91 3.94
N ARG A 60 5.12 9.85 4.79
CA ARG A 60 4.76 11.26 4.67
C ARG A 60 5.19 11.84 3.31
N TYR A 61 6.42 11.58 2.92
CA TYR A 61 6.92 11.96 1.61
C TYR A 61 6.06 11.40 0.46
N MET A 62 5.65 10.12 0.53
CA MET A 62 4.78 9.51 -0.49
C MET A 62 3.45 10.25 -0.61
N ILE A 63 2.81 10.59 0.52
CA ILE A 63 1.53 11.31 0.53
C ILE A 63 1.69 12.72 -0.04
N ASP A 64 2.72 13.46 0.39
CA ASP A 64 2.96 14.83 -0.09
C ASP A 64 3.30 14.85 -1.57
N ARG A 65 4.07 13.88 -2.02
CA ARG A 65 4.40 13.75 -3.44
C ARG A 65 3.17 13.40 -4.29
N ALA A 66 2.29 12.54 -3.78
CA ALA A 66 1.02 12.21 -4.43
C ALA A 66 0.13 13.45 -4.62
N LYS A 67 0.06 14.36 -3.63
CA LYS A 67 -0.66 15.64 -3.74
C LYS A 67 -0.13 16.49 -4.89
N VAL A 68 1.20 16.63 -4.99
CA VAL A 68 1.83 17.42 -6.06
C VAL A 68 1.52 16.86 -7.45
N ILE A 69 1.68 15.54 -7.63
CA ILE A 69 1.44 14.92 -8.94
C ILE A 69 -0.05 14.96 -9.32
N LYS A 70 -0.94 14.76 -8.34
CA LYS A 70 -2.40 14.92 -8.55
C LYS A 70 -2.75 16.35 -8.99
N ALA A 71 -2.15 17.36 -8.38
CA ALA A 71 -2.35 18.76 -8.75
C ALA A 71 -1.81 19.06 -10.17
N ASP A 72 -0.60 18.56 -10.48
CA ASP A 72 0.00 18.72 -11.81
C ASP A 72 -0.85 18.04 -12.90
N LEU A 73 -1.34 16.82 -12.65
CA LEU A 73 -2.22 16.11 -13.56
C LEU A 73 -3.54 16.87 -13.80
N LYS A 74 -4.16 17.40 -12.73
CA LYS A 74 -5.38 18.24 -12.85
C LYS A 74 -5.14 19.54 -13.60
N ALA A 75 -3.92 20.07 -13.54
CA ALA A 75 -3.51 21.24 -14.30
C ALA A 75 -3.11 20.93 -15.76
N GLY A 76 -3.29 19.68 -16.22
CA GLY A 76 -2.93 19.27 -17.57
C GLY A 76 -1.43 19.14 -17.81
N LYS A 77 -0.60 19.18 -16.76
CA LYS A 77 0.84 19.02 -16.91
C LYS A 77 1.19 17.55 -17.16
N ARG A 78 1.91 17.31 -18.25
CA ARG A 78 2.37 15.97 -18.60
C ARG A 78 3.53 15.56 -17.68
N TYR A 79 3.37 14.41 -17.03
CA TYR A 79 4.37 13.82 -16.18
C TYR A 79 4.39 12.31 -16.40
N GLU A 80 5.39 11.81 -17.13
CA GLU A 80 5.47 10.42 -17.59
C GLU A 80 6.71 9.68 -17.06
N PRO A 81 6.81 9.52 -15.74
CA PRO A 81 7.97 8.86 -15.11
C PRO A 81 8.09 7.39 -15.48
N PHE A 82 7.02 6.76 -15.95
CA PHE A 82 6.99 5.34 -16.34
C PHE A 82 6.97 5.14 -17.85
N ALA A 83 7.40 6.13 -18.65
CA ALA A 83 7.51 5.96 -20.10
C ALA A 83 8.37 4.74 -20.45
N GLY A 84 7.82 3.82 -21.27
CA GLY A 84 8.47 2.57 -21.64
C GLY A 84 8.50 1.48 -20.54
N LYS A 85 7.82 1.68 -19.39
CA LYS A 85 7.71 0.72 -18.30
C LYS A 85 6.43 -0.08 -18.37
N VAL A 86 6.47 -1.31 -17.85
CA VAL A 86 5.35 -2.24 -17.83
C VAL A 86 5.03 -2.65 -16.40
N LEU A 87 3.80 -2.38 -15.97
CA LEU A 87 3.22 -2.91 -14.73
C LEU A 87 2.47 -4.21 -15.04
N ILE A 88 2.85 -5.29 -14.36
CA ILE A 88 2.08 -6.55 -14.38
C ILE A 88 1.18 -6.56 -13.16
N MET A 89 -0.14 -6.64 -13.39
CA MET A 89 -1.12 -6.76 -12.32
C MET A 89 -1.61 -8.20 -12.21
N VAL A 90 -1.46 -8.79 -11.03
CA VAL A 90 -1.90 -10.16 -10.72
C VAL A 90 -3.10 -10.10 -9.79
N PHE A 91 -4.25 -10.62 -10.25
CA PHE A 91 -5.50 -10.66 -9.47
C PHE A 91 -5.91 -12.10 -9.19
N GLU A 92 -5.83 -12.52 -7.94
CA GLU A 92 -6.44 -13.75 -7.45
C GLU A 92 -7.84 -13.51 -6.86
N LYS A 93 -8.13 -12.27 -6.45
CA LYS A 93 -9.46 -11.79 -6.05
C LYS A 93 -9.96 -10.75 -7.05
N ALA A 94 -11.22 -10.85 -7.45
CA ALA A 94 -11.84 -9.86 -8.32
C ALA A 94 -11.82 -8.46 -7.70
N SER A 95 -11.59 -7.44 -8.52
CA SER A 95 -11.66 -6.05 -8.07
C SER A 95 -11.80 -5.10 -9.26
N THR A 96 -12.91 -4.39 -9.31
CA THR A 96 -13.14 -3.35 -10.32
C THR A 96 -12.34 -2.08 -9.99
N ARG A 97 -12.47 -1.58 -8.76
CA ARG A 97 -11.83 -0.31 -8.35
C ARG A 97 -10.31 -0.38 -8.37
N THR A 98 -9.71 -1.39 -7.78
CA THR A 98 -8.26 -1.57 -7.76
C THR A 98 -7.72 -1.69 -9.19
N ARG A 99 -8.36 -2.51 -10.03
CA ARG A 99 -7.95 -2.69 -11.42
C ARG A 99 -7.97 -1.36 -12.19
N VAL A 100 -9.11 -0.69 -12.23
CA VAL A 100 -9.26 0.56 -12.99
C VAL A 100 -8.31 1.63 -12.47
N SER A 101 -8.10 1.74 -11.16
CA SER A 101 -7.24 2.77 -10.58
C SER A 101 -5.76 2.57 -10.91
N PHE A 102 -5.25 1.34 -10.79
CA PHE A 102 -3.86 1.05 -11.12
C PHE A 102 -3.60 1.18 -12.64
N GLU A 103 -4.49 0.63 -13.45
CA GLU A 103 -4.38 0.68 -14.91
C GLU A 103 -4.41 2.12 -15.42
N THR A 104 -5.44 2.89 -15.03
CA THR A 104 -5.57 4.30 -15.43
C THR A 104 -4.40 5.13 -14.92
N GLY A 105 -4.03 4.97 -13.64
CA GLY A 105 -2.94 5.73 -13.04
C GLY A 105 -1.59 5.45 -13.71
N PHE A 106 -1.33 4.19 -14.07
CA PHE A 106 -0.08 3.84 -14.72
C PHE A 106 0.00 4.37 -16.17
N TYR A 107 -1.12 4.34 -16.91
CA TYR A 107 -1.21 4.98 -18.23
C TYR A 107 -1.04 6.50 -18.16
N GLN A 108 -1.66 7.16 -17.18
CA GLN A 108 -1.48 8.61 -16.98
C GLN A 108 -0.04 9.01 -16.66
N LEU A 109 0.74 8.08 -16.11
CA LEU A 109 2.16 8.25 -15.83
C LEU A 109 3.08 7.73 -16.96
N GLY A 110 2.52 7.44 -18.15
CA GLY A 110 3.24 7.07 -19.38
C GLY A 110 3.64 5.60 -19.48
N GLY A 111 3.21 4.73 -18.56
CA GLY A 111 3.53 3.31 -18.60
C GLY A 111 2.46 2.48 -19.32
N ASN A 112 2.71 1.16 -19.42
CA ASN A 112 1.79 0.17 -19.97
C ASN A 112 1.43 -0.86 -18.90
N VAL A 113 0.27 -1.51 -19.06
CA VAL A 113 -0.23 -2.48 -18.09
C VAL A 113 -0.53 -3.82 -18.75
N VAL A 114 -0.11 -4.90 -18.09
CA VAL A 114 -0.53 -6.27 -18.40
C VAL A 114 -1.36 -6.77 -17.23
N ASN A 115 -2.58 -7.24 -17.51
CA ASN A 115 -3.49 -7.71 -16.49
C ASN A 115 -3.61 -9.25 -16.54
N LEU A 116 -3.23 -9.90 -15.46
CA LEU A 116 -3.32 -11.33 -15.27
C LEU A 116 -4.41 -11.64 -14.22
N GLN A 117 -5.42 -12.39 -14.62
CA GLN A 117 -6.44 -12.91 -13.72
C GLN A 117 -6.19 -14.39 -13.47
N SER A 118 -6.45 -14.89 -12.26
CA SER A 118 -6.32 -16.30 -11.93
C SER A 118 -7.28 -17.17 -12.76
N GLN A 119 -8.46 -16.65 -13.10
CA GLN A 119 -9.34 -17.29 -14.08
C GLN A 119 -8.75 -17.10 -15.48
N GLY A 120 -8.28 -18.20 -16.07
CA GLY A 120 -7.67 -18.20 -17.41
C GLY A 120 -6.13 -18.15 -17.41
N SER A 121 -5.49 -18.17 -16.24
CA SER A 121 -4.04 -18.30 -16.08
C SER A 121 -3.66 -19.57 -15.32
N GLN A 122 -2.39 -19.95 -15.36
CA GLN A 122 -1.84 -21.09 -14.61
C GLN A 122 -1.52 -20.75 -13.13
N ILE A 123 -1.63 -19.47 -12.76
CA ILE A 123 -1.25 -18.95 -11.44
C ILE A 123 -2.07 -19.63 -10.34
N GLY A 124 -1.38 -20.28 -9.40
CA GLY A 124 -2.00 -20.93 -8.25
C GLY A 124 -2.75 -22.24 -8.55
N ARG A 125 -2.73 -22.74 -9.80
CA ARG A 125 -3.32 -24.04 -10.18
C ARG A 125 -2.25 -25.12 -10.38
N SER A 126 -1.33 -24.90 -11.28
CA SER A 126 -0.24 -25.82 -11.62
C SER A 126 1.15 -25.17 -11.52
N GLU A 127 1.20 -23.83 -11.39
CA GLU A 127 2.43 -23.07 -11.26
C GLU A 127 2.51 -22.44 -9.88
N SER A 128 3.68 -22.57 -9.22
CA SER A 128 3.91 -21.95 -7.91
C SER A 128 4.01 -20.43 -8.02
N ILE A 129 3.69 -19.71 -6.95
CA ILE A 129 3.88 -18.26 -6.90
C ILE A 129 5.35 -17.89 -7.14
N ALA A 130 6.27 -18.66 -6.57
CA ALA A 130 7.70 -18.49 -6.75
C ALA A 130 8.15 -18.59 -8.22
N ASP A 131 7.62 -19.55 -8.99
CA ASP A 131 7.97 -19.71 -10.40
C ASP A 131 7.31 -18.64 -11.26
N THR A 132 6.05 -18.32 -10.99
CA THR A 132 5.36 -17.17 -11.60
C THR A 132 6.18 -15.88 -11.39
N ALA A 133 6.62 -15.61 -10.16
CA ALA A 133 7.43 -14.43 -9.84
C ALA A 133 8.74 -14.38 -10.63
N ARG A 134 9.46 -15.50 -10.71
CA ARG A 134 10.72 -15.62 -11.48
C ARG A 134 10.52 -15.33 -12.97
N VAL A 135 9.40 -15.78 -13.53
CA VAL A 135 9.09 -15.61 -14.96
C VAL A 135 8.63 -14.18 -15.25
N ILE A 136 7.55 -13.70 -14.58
CA ILE A 136 6.96 -12.41 -14.94
C ILE A 136 7.85 -11.22 -14.57
N SER A 137 8.67 -11.35 -13.50
CA SER A 137 9.61 -10.29 -13.13
C SER A 137 10.78 -10.08 -14.11
N ARG A 138 10.92 -10.95 -15.12
CA ARG A 138 11.85 -10.77 -16.24
C ARG A 138 11.21 -10.06 -17.44
N MET A 139 9.88 -9.96 -17.46
CA MET A 139 9.11 -9.43 -18.57
C MET A 139 8.56 -8.03 -18.26
N GLY A 140 8.30 -7.72 -16.99
CA GLY A 140 7.80 -6.42 -16.54
C GLY A 140 8.80 -5.67 -15.67
N ASP A 141 8.46 -4.43 -15.36
CA ASP A 141 9.28 -3.53 -14.52
C ASP A 141 8.73 -3.38 -13.10
N LEU A 142 7.45 -3.67 -12.90
CA LEU A 142 6.75 -3.69 -11.61
C LEU A 142 5.71 -4.80 -11.60
N ILE A 143 5.41 -5.30 -10.40
CA ILE A 143 4.29 -6.23 -10.18
C ILE A 143 3.36 -5.61 -9.13
N MET A 144 2.06 -5.61 -9.37
CA MET A 144 1.04 -5.43 -8.34
C MET A 144 0.29 -6.74 -8.17
N MET A 145 0.14 -7.20 -6.93
CA MET A 145 -0.60 -8.42 -6.64
C MET A 145 -1.72 -8.16 -5.63
N ARG A 146 -2.93 -8.65 -5.97
CA ARG A 146 -4.08 -8.70 -5.07
C ARG A 146 -4.44 -10.17 -4.86
N THR A 147 -4.26 -10.63 -3.62
CA THR A 147 -4.33 -12.05 -3.27
C THR A 147 -5.09 -12.29 -1.95
N PHE A 148 -5.01 -13.50 -1.44
CA PHE A 148 -5.60 -13.91 -0.17
C PHE A 148 -4.65 -13.64 1.00
N GLY A 149 -3.73 -14.54 1.31
CA GLY A 149 -2.81 -14.40 2.44
C GLY A 149 -1.59 -13.54 2.13
N GLN A 150 -1.05 -12.89 3.17
CA GLN A 150 0.18 -12.12 3.08
C GLN A 150 1.37 -13.00 2.70
N ASP A 151 1.39 -14.26 3.12
CA ASP A 151 2.41 -15.28 2.79
C ASP A 151 2.60 -15.45 1.27
N ARG A 152 1.50 -15.42 0.51
CA ARG A 152 1.54 -15.52 -0.95
C ARG A 152 2.17 -14.29 -1.60
N LEU A 153 1.89 -13.10 -1.04
CA LEU A 153 2.49 -11.86 -1.50
C LEU A 153 3.97 -11.80 -1.15
N ASP A 154 4.34 -12.28 0.04
CA ASP A 154 5.73 -12.35 0.50
C ASP A 154 6.54 -13.32 -0.37
N ASP A 155 5.96 -14.46 -0.75
CA ASP A 155 6.58 -15.42 -1.69
C ASP A 155 6.80 -14.79 -3.08
N MET A 156 5.81 -14.04 -3.60
CA MET A 156 5.97 -13.25 -4.84
C MET A 156 7.14 -12.26 -4.72
N ALA A 157 7.24 -11.55 -3.60
CA ALA A 157 8.27 -10.52 -3.37
C ALA A 157 9.67 -11.14 -3.27
N VAL A 158 9.84 -12.22 -2.51
CA VAL A 158 11.13 -12.90 -2.32
C VAL A 158 11.72 -13.41 -3.65
N HIS A 159 10.87 -13.86 -4.58
CA HIS A 159 11.32 -14.44 -5.85
C HIS A 159 11.29 -13.45 -7.03
N SER A 160 10.76 -12.23 -6.83
CA SER A 160 10.70 -11.18 -7.85
C SER A 160 12.02 -10.44 -8.00
N ARG A 161 12.37 -10.10 -9.24
CA ARG A 161 13.50 -9.20 -9.58
C ARG A 161 13.11 -7.74 -9.68
N VAL A 162 11.82 -7.44 -9.60
CA VAL A 162 11.26 -6.11 -9.70
C VAL A 162 10.40 -5.80 -8.48
N PRO A 163 10.14 -4.51 -8.17
CA PRO A 163 9.28 -4.15 -7.05
C PRO A 163 7.91 -4.81 -7.12
N VAL A 164 7.43 -5.29 -5.97
CA VAL A 164 6.09 -5.84 -5.77
C VAL A 164 5.27 -4.88 -4.91
N ILE A 165 4.04 -4.61 -5.32
CA ILE A 165 3.09 -3.73 -4.64
C ILE A 165 1.92 -4.57 -4.15
N ASN A 166 1.58 -4.43 -2.86
CA ASN A 166 0.39 -5.01 -2.26
C ASN A 166 -0.88 -4.28 -2.76
N GLY A 167 -1.63 -4.92 -3.65
CA GLY A 167 -2.94 -4.45 -4.10
C GLY A 167 -4.06 -4.72 -3.08
N LEU A 168 -3.91 -5.70 -2.25
CA LEU A 168 -4.67 -6.12 -1.08
C LEU A 168 -4.29 -7.55 -0.70
N THR A 169 -4.16 -7.82 0.59
CA THR A 169 -4.21 -9.16 1.22
C THR A 169 -5.31 -9.22 2.29
N ASN A 170 -5.52 -10.39 2.89
CA ASN A 170 -6.45 -10.54 4.02
C ASN A 170 -5.97 -9.76 5.25
N GLU A 171 -4.67 -9.51 5.37
CA GLU A 171 -4.04 -8.89 6.53
C GLU A 171 -3.83 -7.39 6.35
N TYR A 172 -3.56 -6.89 5.10
CA TYR A 172 -3.20 -5.51 4.86
C TYR A 172 -3.75 -4.93 3.55
N HIS A 173 -4.05 -3.63 3.58
CA HIS A 173 -4.40 -2.85 2.38
C HIS A 173 -3.70 -1.47 2.37
N PRO A 174 -2.36 -1.44 2.24
CA PRO A 174 -1.57 -0.22 2.42
C PRO A 174 -1.92 0.88 1.42
N CYS A 175 -2.21 0.52 0.18
CA CYS A 175 -2.60 1.47 -0.87
C CYS A 175 -3.89 2.22 -0.54
N GLN A 176 -4.87 1.54 0.04
CA GLN A 176 -6.15 2.16 0.42
C GLN A 176 -5.95 3.16 1.54
N ILE A 177 -5.25 2.79 2.61
CA ILE A 177 -5.06 3.68 3.76
C ILE A 177 -4.27 4.93 3.41
N LEU A 178 -3.22 4.84 2.58
CA LEU A 178 -2.52 6.04 2.11
C LEU A 178 -3.44 6.94 1.27
N THR A 179 -4.37 6.36 0.51
CA THR A 179 -5.35 7.11 -0.28
C THR A 179 -6.39 7.79 0.61
N ASP A 180 -6.86 7.11 1.66
CA ASP A 180 -7.83 7.64 2.61
C ASP A 180 -7.22 8.81 3.41
N ILE A 181 -5.98 8.65 3.87
CA ILE A 181 -5.22 9.71 4.53
C ILE A 181 -5.02 10.91 3.60
N LEU A 182 -4.61 10.68 2.35
CA LEU A 182 -4.48 11.76 1.38
C LEU A 182 -5.81 12.51 1.19
N THR A 183 -6.93 11.77 1.06
CA THR A 183 -8.27 12.35 0.90
C THR A 183 -8.67 13.16 2.12
N PHE A 184 -8.45 12.63 3.33
CA PHE A 184 -8.67 13.37 4.56
C PHE A 184 -7.88 14.68 4.58
N GLU A 185 -6.59 14.62 4.25
CA GLU A 185 -5.72 15.80 4.30
C GLU A 185 -6.02 16.86 3.23
N GLU A 186 -6.60 16.48 2.11
CA GLU A 186 -7.06 17.43 1.09
C GLU A 186 -8.25 18.28 1.57
N HIS A 187 -9.03 17.78 2.55
CA HIS A 187 -10.24 18.44 3.02
C HIS A 187 -10.14 18.98 4.46
N CYS A 188 -9.35 18.32 5.30
CA CYS A 188 -9.33 18.54 6.75
C CYS A 188 -7.94 18.92 7.29
N GLY A 189 -6.94 19.02 6.42
CA GLY A 189 -5.55 19.31 6.81
C GLY A 189 -4.81 18.09 7.37
N PRO A 190 -3.58 18.25 7.89
CA PRO A 190 -2.71 17.15 8.27
C PRO A 190 -3.34 16.18 9.26
N ILE A 191 -3.14 14.87 9.04
CA ILE A 191 -3.67 13.82 9.93
C ILE A 191 -2.87 13.69 11.23
N THR A 192 -1.59 14.11 11.23
CA THR A 192 -0.72 14.06 12.41
C THR A 192 -1.35 14.79 13.58
N GLY A 193 -1.40 14.14 14.75
CA GLY A 193 -2.02 14.67 15.97
C GLY A 193 -3.54 14.58 16.02
N LYS A 194 -4.19 14.09 14.96
CA LYS A 194 -5.64 13.87 14.88
C LYS A 194 -6.05 12.58 15.56
N THR A 195 -7.37 12.38 15.71
CA THR A 195 -7.96 11.14 16.21
C THR A 195 -8.89 10.58 15.15
N VAL A 196 -8.65 9.34 14.75
CA VAL A 196 -9.47 8.57 13.80
C VAL A 196 -10.21 7.50 14.57
N ALA A 197 -11.50 7.31 14.29
CA ALA A 197 -12.27 6.17 14.79
C ALA A 197 -12.46 5.14 13.66
N TRP A 198 -12.14 3.90 13.96
CA TRP A 198 -12.57 2.73 13.18
C TRP A 198 -13.70 2.03 13.92
N VAL A 199 -14.82 1.82 13.25
CA VAL A 199 -15.97 1.07 13.78
C VAL A 199 -16.31 -0.05 12.79
N GLY A 200 -16.08 -1.28 13.19
CA GLY A 200 -16.27 -2.47 12.35
C GLY A 200 -15.34 -3.61 12.70
N ASP A 201 -15.30 -4.62 11.84
CA ASP A 201 -14.48 -5.82 12.00
C ASP A 201 -12.98 -5.49 12.09
N ALA A 202 -12.24 -6.32 12.84
CA ALA A 202 -10.79 -6.34 12.79
C ALA A 202 -10.30 -7.02 11.49
N ASN A 203 -10.39 -6.29 10.40
CA ASN A 203 -9.98 -6.75 9.07
C ASN A 203 -8.68 -6.08 8.59
N ASN A 204 -8.28 -6.33 7.34
CA ASN A 204 -7.08 -5.75 6.73
C ASN A 204 -7.03 -4.22 6.76
N MET A 205 -8.19 -3.56 6.67
CA MET A 205 -8.28 -2.10 6.78
C MET A 205 -7.95 -1.63 8.19
N ALA A 206 -8.54 -2.28 9.22
CA ALA A 206 -8.29 -1.97 10.62
C ALA A 206 -6.80 -2.12 10.98
N TYR A 207 -6.17 -3.25 10.64
CA TYR A 207 -4.74 -3.47 10.89
C TYR A 207 -3.85 -2.47 10.17
N THR A 208 -4.20 -2.09 8.93
CA THR A 208 -3.43 -1.08 8.19
C THR A 208 -3.61 0.32 8.78
N TRP A 209 -4.81 0.67 9.32
CA TRP A 209 -5.02 1.91 10.08
C TRP A 209 -4.18 1.96 11.35
N ILE A 210 -4.02 0.82 12.05
CA ILE A 210 -3.17 0.69 13.24
C ILE A 210 -1.70 0.97 12.90
N GLU A 211 -1.17 0.39 11.81
CA GLU A 211 0.17 0.69 11.34
C GLU A 211 0.34 2.17 10.99
N ALA A 212 -0.62 2.75 10.26
CA ALA A 212 -0.60 4.15 9.87
C ALA A 212 -0.61 5.09 11.08
N ALA A 213 -1.43 4.81 12.10
CA ALA A 213 -1.52 5.63 13.31
C ALA A 213 -0.15 5.76 14.00
N LYS A 214 0.55 4.64 14.17
CA LYS A 214 1.89 4.60 14.75
C LYS A 214 2.91 5.36 13.91
N LEU A 215 2.90 5.18 12.60
CA LEU A 215 3.93 5.69 11.69
C LEU A 215 3.75 7.17 11.37
N LEU A 216 2.50 7.66 11.31
CA LEU A 216 2.17 9.04 10.94
C LEU A 216 1.77 9.92 12.13
N GLY A 217 1.81 9.37 13.36
CA GLY A 217 1.66 10.13 14.60
C GLY A 217 0.24 10.66 14.84
N PHE A 218 -0.79 9.83 14.61
CA PHE A 218 -2.17 10.12 14.99
C PHE A 218 -2.71 9.02 15.92
N LYS A 219 -3.88 9.25 16.53
CA LYS A 219 -4.53 8.29 17.43
C LYS A 219 -5.60 7.51 16.69
N LEU A 220 -5.69 6.21 16.94
CA LEU A 220 -6.77 5.36 16.45
C LEU A 220 -7.64 4.90 17.62
N HIS A 221 -8.90 5.26 17.59
CA HIS A 221 -9.96 4.64 18.38
C HIS A 221 -10.51 3.45 17.58
N PHE A 222 -10.70 2.32 18.24
CA PHE A 222 -11.20 1.09 17.61
C PHE A 222 -12.38 0.55 18.37
N SER A 223 -13.45 0.18 17.67
CA SER A 223 -14.59 -0.54 18.24
C SER A 223 -15.06 -1.59 17.24
N SER A 224 -15.21 -2.82 17.70
CA SER A 224 -15.73 -3.94 16.91
C SER A 224 -16.88 -4.63 17.63
N PRO A 225 -17.76 -5.31 16.88
CA PRO A 225 -18.72 -6.25 17.47
C PRO A 225 -18.00 -7.41 18.14
N LYS A 226 -18.68 -8.05 19.09
CA LYS A 226 -18.18 -9.26 19.76
C LYS A 226 -17.94 -10.38 18.73
N GLY A 227 -16.78 -11.01 18.79
CA GLY A 227 -16.35 -12.06 17.86
C GLY A 227 -15.53 -11.53 16.65
N TYR A 228 -15.33 -10.19 16.56
CA TYR A 228 -14.56 -9.52 15.50
C TYR A 228 -13.45 -8.63 16.07
N GLU A 229 -12.92 -9.03 17.24
CA GLU A 229 -11.90 -8.30 17.96
C GLU A 229 -10.54 -8.35 17.24
N LEU A 230 -9.64 -7.43 17.62
CA LEU A 230 -8.28 -7.39 17.13
C LEU A 230 -7.48 -8.63 17.55
N ASP A 231 -6.79 -9.26 16.61
CA ASP A 231 -5.75 -10.24 16.90
C ASP A 231 -4.53 -9.54 17.52
N PRO A 232 -4.15 -9.88 18.77
CA PRO A 232 -2.97 -9.28 19.40
C PRO A 232 -1.67 -9.47 18.59
N ALA A 233 -1.56 -10.57 17.84
CA ALA A 233 -0.38 -10.87 17.03
C ALA A 233 -0.18 -9.88 15.87
N LEU A 234 -1.26 -9.27 15.38
CA LEU A 234 -1.27 -8.28 14.28
C LEU A 234 -1.32 -6.84 14.78
N THR A 235 -1.45 -6.62 16.09
CA THR A 235 -1.65 -5.29 16.68
C THR A 235 -0.32 -4.66 17.07
N LEU A 236 0.12 -3.62 16.38
CA LEU A 236 1.43 -2.97 16.53
C LEU A 236 1.37 -1.54 17.13
N ALA A 237 0.19 -1.04 17.47
CA ALA A 237 -0.01 0.40 17.69
C ALA A 237 0.54 0.95 19.01
N GLY A 238 0.64 0.16 20.08
CA GLY A 238 1.01 0.69 21.39
C GLY A 238 0.09 1.83 21.82
N ASP A 239 0.66 2.94 22.29
CA ASP A 239 -0.07 4.12 22.80
C ASP A 239 -0.91 4.87 21.75
N HIS A 240 -0.77 4.55 20.47
CA HIS A 240 -1.57 5.14 19.40
C HIS A 240 -2.95 4.48 19.23
N LEU A 241 -3.18 3.30 19.83
CA LEU A 241 -4.46 2.57 19.76
C LEU A 241 -5.21 2.64 21.08
N LYS A 242 -6.50 2.94 21.01
CA LYS A 242 -7.44 2.81 22.13
C LYS A 242 -8.67 2.03 21.69
N VAL A 243 -8.97 0.93 22.39
CA VAL A 243 -10.12 0.06 22.11
C VAL A 243 -11.31 0.48 22.99
N PHE A 244 -12.50 0.45 22.42
CA PHE A 244 -13.78 0.79 23.06
C PHE A 244 -14.80 -0.32 22.80
N ASP A 245 -15.57 -0.66 23.83
CA ASP A 245 -16.70 -1.58 23.71
C ASP A 245 -17.92 -0.90 23.04
N ASP A 246 -18.12 0.39 23.33
CA ASP A 246 -19.23 1.19 22.80
C ASP A 246 -18.78 1.98 21.56
N PRO A 247 -19.35 1.73 20.37
CA PRO A 247 -19.01 2.47 19.15
C PRO A 247 -19.37 3.96 19.22
N VAL A 248 -20.36 4.36 20.01
CA VAL A 248 -20.71 5.78 20.21
C VAL A 248 -19.61 6.50 20.97
N GLU A 249 -19.10 5.90 22.05
CA GLU A 249 -17.97 6.43 22.80
C GLU A 249 -16.67 6.42 21.96
N CYS A 250 -16.47 5.40 21.15
CA CYS A 250 -15.35 5.34 20.18
C CYS A 250 -15.32 6.54 19.25
N CYS A 251 -16.48 6.99 18.78
CA CYS A 251 -16.62 8.10 17.83
C CYS A 251 -16.68 9.49 18.51
N ARG A 252 -16.71 9.58 19.83
CA ARG A 252 -16.87 10.87 20.51
C ARG A 252 -15.63 11.74 20.38
N GLY A 253 -15.81 12.94 19.78
CA GLY A 253 -14.77 13.95 19.68
C GLY A 253 -13.61 13.59 18.73
N VAL A 254 -13.80 12.65 17.82
CA VAL A 254 -12.79 12.29 16.82
C VAL A 254 -12.86 13.21 15.59
N ASP A 255 -11.77 13.31 14.85
CA ASP A 255 -11.66 14.10 13.62
C ASP A 255 -12.17 13.36 12.37
N LEU A 256 -12.10 12.01 12.38
CA LEU A 256 -12.53 11.14 11.29
C LEU A 256 -13.19 9.88 11.85
N VAL A 257 -14.32 9.51 11.30
CA VAL A 257 -14.94 8.19 11.50
C VAL A 257 -14.80 7.41 10.19
N THR A 258 -14.31 6.20 10.27
CA THR A 258 -14.15 5.29 9.12
C THR A 258 -14.67 3.90 9.47
N THR A 259 -15.15 3.20 8.48
CA THR A 259 -15.67 1.83 8.56
C THR A 259 -15.47 1.15 7.22
N ASP A 260 -15.71 -0.14 7.16
CA ASP A 260 -15.73 -0.94 5.92
C ASP A 260 -17.17 -1.29 5.51
N VAL A 261 -17.31 -2.11 4.49
CA VAL A 261 -18.58 -2.65 4.01
C VAL A 261 -19.23 -3.57 5.07
N TRP A 262 -20.57 -3.74 5.00
CA TRP A 262 -21.32 -4.62 5.92
C TRP A 262 -20.91 -6.08 5.86
N THR A 263 -20.44 -6.53 4.69
CA THR A 263 -19.95 -7.90 4.47
C THR A 263 -18.66 -7.82 3.66
N SER A 264 -17.56 -8.25 4.26
CA SER A 264 -16.27 -8.31 3.56
C SER A 264 -16.29 -9.37 2.47
N MET A 265 -15.62 -9.10 1.34
CA MET A 265 -15.53 -10.06 0.24
C MET A 265 -14.95 -11.40 0.72
N GLY A 266 -15.69 -12.48 0.52
CA GLY A 266 -15.37 -13.84 0.97
C GLY A 266 -16.13 -14.29 2.22
N TYR A 267 -17.00 -13.44 2.78
CA TYR A 267 -17.94 -13.73 3.87
C TYR A 267 -19.40 -13.48 3.43
N GLU A 268 -19.64 -13.52 2.13
CA GLU A 268 -20.98 -13.46 1.56
C GLU A 268 -21.68 -14.79 1.85
N GLU A 269 -22.60 -14.82 2.84
CA GLU A 269 -23.59 -15.86 3.02
C GLU A 269 -24.89 -15.47 2.30
#